data_a896022b2fa41e5f99b111156e72b6ce
#
_entry.id   a896022b2fa41e5f99b111156e72b6ce
#
_cell.length_a   1.000
_cell.length_b   1.000
_cell.length_c   1.000
_cell.angle_alpha   90.00
_cell.angle_beta   90.00
_cell.angle_gamma   90.00
#
_symmetry.space_group_name_H-M   'P 1'
#
loop_
_entity.id
_entity.type
_entity.pdbx_description
1 polymer ?
#
loop_
_entity_poly.entity_id
_entity_poly.type
_entity_poly.pdbx_seq_one_letter_code
_entity_poly.pdbx_strand_id
1 'polypeptide(L)'
;MTWLDQKIRLHNADDQTADWMAKARTPKSRMRIRRWSRMETIGVVAALCGVPLLLLAPIATLACAVWFGVAGIDRTDVYWWLWGIAAGVPLVGAVLMVVSSRERLTACFADGYVSTGRVDRVIECPGDDDPMTYELRVSAELSDGVVLRRKVYLGGGNPRRRTGTPIRFRHNSLDPDDVYDALFDRFPGADAKAAQHARNPAA
;
A
#
# COMPACT_ATOMS: atom_id res chain seq x y z
N MET A 1 -9.54 -15.63 9.68
CA MET A 1 -9.46 -15.23 8.27
C MET A 1 -9.61 -16.49 7.43
N THR A 2 -10.73 -16.67 6.73
CA THR A 2 -11.04 -17.93 6.04
C THR A 2 -10.44 -17.94 4.63
N TRP A 3 -10.10 -19.14 4.12
CA TRP A 3 -9.59 -19.37 2.74
C TRP A 3 -10.50 -18.73 1.66
N LEU A 4 -11.80 -18.66 1.91
CA LEU A 4 -12.80 -17.98 1.07
C LEU A 4 -12.57 -16.47 0.97
N ASP A 5 -12.25 -15.79 2.08
CA ASP A 5 -11.98 -14.34 2.08
C ASP A 5 -10.72 -14.01 1.26
N GLN A 6 -9.74 -14.91 1.28
CA GLN A 6 -8.49 -14.75 0.53
C GLN A 6 -8.71 -14.93 -0.98
N LYS A 7 -9.56 -15.89 -1.38
CA LYS A 7 -9.92 -16.11 -2.78
C LYS A 7 -10.75 -14.95 -3.35
N ILE A 8 -11.67 -14.41 -2.55
CA ILE A 8 -12.47 -13.22 -2.89
C ILE A 8 -11.57 -12.00 -3.06
N ARG A 9 -10.56 -11.78 -2.19
CA ARG A 9 -9.60 -10.69 -2.33
C ARG A 9 -8.73 -10.78 -3.56
N LEU A 10 -8.29 -11.98 -3.95
CA LEU A 10 -7.51 -12.19 -5.17
C LEU A 10 -8.34 -11.91 -6.43
N HIS A 11 -9.60 -12.36 -6.45
CA HIS A 11 -10.52 -12.10 -7.56
C HIS A 11 -10.84 -10.61 -7.68
N ASN A 12 -11.15 -9.95 -6.56
CA ASN A 12 -11.38 -8.50 -6.53
C ASN A 12 -10.14 -7.69 -6.93
N ALA A 13 -8.92 -8.18 -6.69
CA ALA A 13 -7.69 -7.51 -7.09
C ALA A 13 -7.48 -7.51 -8.61
N ASP A 14 -7.88 -8.58 -9.29
CA ASP A 14 -7.81 -8.67 -10.76
C ASP A 14 -8.85 -7.75 -11.42
N ASP A 15 -10.09 -7.75 -10.94
CA ASP A 15 -11.15 -6.86 -11.41
C ASP A 15 -10.78 -5.39 -11.17
N GLN A 16 -10.28 -5.07 -9.99
CA GLN A 16 -9.79 -3.74 -9.66
C GLN A 16 -8.63 -3.30 -10.56
N THR A 17 -7.72 -4.23 -10.89
CA THR A 17 -6.60 -3.94 -11.80
C THR A 17 -7.10 -3.66 -13.21
N ALA A 18 -8.11 -4.39 -13.67
CA ALA A 18 -8.74 -4.18 -14.97
C ALA A 18 -9.42 -2.80 -15.05
N ASP A 19 -10.18 -2.41 -14.03
CA ASP A 19 -10.79 -1.07 -13.93
C ASP A 19 -9.75 0.05 -13.94
N TRP A 20 -8.68 -0.13 -13.19
CA TRP A 20 -7.60 0.87 -13.16
C TRP A 20 -6.87 0.98 -14.49
N MET A 21 -6.65 -0.15 -15.19
CA MET A 21 -6.09 -0.14 -16.53
C MET A 21 -7.03 0.54 -17.54
N ALA A 22 -8.35 0.39 -17.38
CA ALA A 22 -9.33 1.07 -18.22
C ALA A 22 -9.32 2.59 -17.99
N LYS A 23 -9.19 3.04 -16.74
CA LYS A 23 -9.09 4.46 -16.36
C LYS A 23 -7.74 5.10 -16.75
N ALA A 24 -6.66 4.31 -16.93
CA ALA A 24 -5.33 4.82 -17.29
C ALA A 24 -5.31 5.34 -18.74
N ARG A 25 -4.85 6.58 -18.91
CA ARG A 25 -4.88 7.30 -20.19
C ARG A 25 -3.71 6.97 -21.09
N THR A 26 -2.54 6.70 -20.54
CA THR A 26 -1.33 6.44 -21.31
C THR A 26 -0.94 4.96 -21.33
N PRO A 27 -0.36 4.46 -22.45
CA PRO A 27 0.16 3.09 -22.51
C PRO A 27 1.25 2.85 -21.45
N LYS A 28 2.02 3.88 -21.09
CA LYS A 28 3.07 3.81 -20.08
C LYS A 28 2.50 3.52 -18.69
N SER A 29 1.43 4.19 -18.30
CA SER A 29 0.76 3.95 -17.02
C SER A 29 0.13 2.55 -16.97
N ARG A 30 -0.49 2.09 -18.06
CA ARG A 30 -1.02 0.72 -18.16
C ARG A 30 0.06 -0.34 -17.96
N MET A 31 1.23 -0.18 -18.60
CA MET A 31 2.36 -1.09 -18.42
C MET A 31 2.87 -1.06 -16.96
N ARG A 32 2.92 0.13 -16.35
CA ARG A 32 3.36 0.28 -14.96
C ARG A 32 2.41 -0.39 -13.98
N ILE A 33 1.10 -0.20 -14.13
CA ILE A 33 0.07 -0.88 -13.34
C ILE A 33 0.22 -2.39 -13.47
N ARG A 34 0.31 -2.92 -14.70
CA ARG A 34 0.46 -4.35 -14.96
C ARG A 34 1.75 -4.93 -14.36
N ARG A 35 2.86 -4.19 -14.43
CA ARG A 35 4.13 -4.62 -13.82
C ARG A 35 4.00 -4.75 -12.31
N TRP A 36 3.44 -3.74 -11.64
CA TRP A 36 3.31 -3.74 -10.18
C TRP A 36 2.26 -4.74 -9.69
N SER A 37 1.17 -4.96 -10.43
CA SER A 37 0.22 -6.04 -10.14
C SER A 37 0.89 -7.42 -10.17
N ARG A 38 1.74 -7.70 -11.16
CA ARG A 38 2.50 -8.95 -11.20
C ARG A 38 3.48 -9.09 -10.03
N MET A 39 4.17 -8.02 -9.66
CA MET A 39 5.09 -8.02 -8.52
C MET A 39 4.35 -8.28 -7.21
N GLU A 40 3.15 -7.73 -7.04
CA GLU A 40 2.29 -7.98 -5.89
C GLU A 40 1.87 -9.45 -5.82
N THR A 41 1.47 -10.06 -6.94
CA THR A 41 1.14 -11.48 -7.02
C THR A 41 2.33 -12.36 -6.64
N ILE A 42 3.53 -12.04 -7.15
CA ILE A 42 4.78 -12.74 -6.78
C ILE A 42 5.04 -12.61 -5.28
N GLY A 43 4.86 -11.40 -4.71
CA GLY A 43 5.01 -11.17 -3.28
C GLY A 43 4.06 -12.01 -2.43
N VAL A 44 2.77 -12.08 -2.83
CA VAL A 44 1.76 -12.92 -2.17
C VAL A 44 2.13 -14.40 -2.23
N VAL A 45 2.52 -14.89 -3.40
CA VAL A 45 2.93 -16.30 -3.57
C VAL A 45 4.16 -16.61 -2.72
N ALA A 46 5.18 -15.73 -2.72
CA ALA A 46 6.37 -15.92 -1.90
C ALA A 46 6.05 -15.92 -0.40
N ALA A 47 5.18 -15.01 0.07
CA ALA A 47 4.75 -14.98 1.46
C ALA A 47 4.00 -16.26 1.83
N LEU A 48 3.08 -16.73 0.99
CA LEU A 48 2.31 -17.97 1.21
C LEU A 48 3.20 -19.21 1.21
N CYS A 49 4.18 -19.30 0.30
CA CYS A 49 5.17 -20.39 0.29
C CYS A 49 6.12 -20.33 1.49
N GLY A 50 6.37 -19.14 2.01
CA GLY A 50 7.22 -18.94 3.17
C GLY A 50 6.63 -19.47 4.47
N VAL A 51 5.29 -19.46 4.62
CA VAL A 51 4.63 -19.99 5.84
C VAL A 51 4.96 -21.47 6.10
N PRO A 52 4.77 -22.40 5.15
CA PRO A 52 5.14 -23.79 5.38
C PRO A 52 6.66 -23.96 5.60
N LEU A 53 7.51 -23.16 4.95
CA LEU A 53 8.96 -23.21 5.21
C LEU A 53 9.29 -22.84 6.66
N LEU A 54 8.65 -21.81 7.21
CA LEU A 54 8.80 -21.43 8.62
C LEU A 54 8.31 -22.53 9.57
N LEU A 55 7.20 -23.20 9.26
CA LEU A 55 6.65 -24.28 10.07
C LEU A 55 7.52 -25.54 10.02
N LEU A 56 8.16 -25.83 8.90
CA LEU A 56 9.03 -26.99 8.73
C LEU A 56 10.47 -26.75 9.22
N ALA A 57 10.91 -25.51 9.34
CA ALA A 57 12.27 -25.18 9.75
C ALA A 57 12.68 -25.79 11.11
N PRO A 58 11.86 -25.75 12.18
CA PRO A 58 12.18 -26.39 13.46
C PRO A 58 12.35 -27.90 13.32
N ILE A 59 11.49 -28.55 12.53
CA ILE A 59 11.53 -30.01 12.32
C ILE A 59 12.82 -30.37 11.57
N ALA A 60 13.14 -29.63 10.50
CA ALA A 60 14.37 -29.81 9.76
C ALA A 60 15.62 -29.55 10.60
N THR A 61 15.57 -28.53 11.49
CA THR A 61 16.64 -28.23 12.44
C THR A 61 16.89 -29.41 13.38
N LEU A 62 15.81 -29.99 13.95
CA LEU A 62 15.90 -31.14 14.84
C LEU A 62 16.47 -32.37 14.11
N ALA A 63 15.98 -32.66 12.93
CA ALA A 63 16.48 -33.77 12.10
C ALA A 63 17.97 -33.60 11.77
N CYS A 64 18.42 -32.40 11.39
CA CYS A 64 19.85 -32.11 11.16
C CYS A 64 20.67 -32.26 12.44
N ALA A 65 20.17 -31.82 13.60
CA ALA A 65 20.86 -31.92 14.87
C ALA A 65 21.09 -33.39 15.28
N VAL A 66 20.07 -34.21 15.12
CA VAL A 66 20.20 -35.66 15.38
C VAL A 66 21.19 -36.30 14.41
N TRP A 67 21.07 -36.02 13.13
CA TRP A 67 21.96 -36.57 12.10
C TRP A 67 23.42 -36.17 12.32
N PHE A 68 23.70 -34.89 12.52
CA PHE A 68 25.07 -34.41 12.76
C PHE A 68 25.65 -34.92 14.08
N GLY A 69 24.81 -35.02 15.12
CA GLY A 69 25.25 -35.63 16.40
C GLY A 69 25.66 -37.10 16.26
N VAL A 70 24.92 -37.92 15.52
CA VAL A 70 25.24 -39.30 15.21
C VAL A 70 26.45 -39.42 14.33
N ALA A 71 26.60 -38.55 13.33
CA ALA A 71 27.73 -38.56 12.39
C ALA A 71 29.01 -37.94 12.97
N GLY A 72 28.96 -37.28 14.13
CA GLY A 72 30.13 -36.58 14.71
C GLY A 72 30.58 -35.37 13.88
N ILE A 73 29.68 -34.75 13.09
CA ILE A 73 29.97 -33.64 12.18
C ILE A 73 29.44 -32.35 12.79
N ASP A 74 30.29 -31.32 12.87
CA ASP A 74 29.83 -29.98 13.26
C ASP A 74 29.64 -29.11 12.00
N ARG A 75 28.39 -28.77 11.69
CA ARG A 75 27.96 -28.00 10.50
C ARG A 75 26.94 -26.93 10.89
N THR A 76 27.40 -26.01 11.74
CA THR A 76 26.57 -24.88 12.23
C THR A 76 26.11 -23.96 11.07
N ASP A 77 26.84 -23.90 9.97
CA ASP A 77 26.50 -23.17 8.75
C ASP A 77 25.14 -23.59 8.16
N VAL A 78 24.80 -24.88 8.23
CA VAL A 78 23.52 -25.41 7.69
C VAL A 78 22.31 -24.79 8.40
N TYR A 79 22.39 -24.56 9.70
CA TYR A 79 21.28 -23.94 10.47
C TYR A 79 21.06 -22.48 10.05
N TRP A 80 22.14 -21.74 9.82
CA TRP A 80 22.03 -20.35 9.32
C TRP A 80 21.37 -20.28 7.95
N TRP A 81 21.72 -21.17 7.04
CA TRP A 81 21.09 -21.24 5.73
C TRP A 81 19.64 -21.65 5.82
N LEU A 82 19.31 -22.66 6.62
CA LEU A 82 17.95 -23.16 6.79
C LEU A 82 17.02 -22.06 7.32
N TRP A 83 17.42 -21.39 8.40
CA TRP A 83 16.63 -20.32 8.98
C TRP A 83 16.66 -19.05 8.11
N GLY A 84 17.76 -18.75 7.45
CA GLY A 84 17.89 -17.65 6.51
C GLY A 84 16.91 -17.77 5.36
N ILE A 85 16.76 -18.95 4.77
CA ILE A 85 15.78 -19.22 3.70
C ILE A 85 14.35 -19.21 4.27
N ALA A 86 14.12 -19.90 5.37
CA ALA A 86 12.78 -20.03 5.97
C ALA A 86 12.19 -18.67 6.38
N ALA A 87 13.00 -17.76 6.91
CA ALA A 87 12.57 -16.41 7.27
C ALA A 87 12.68 -15.41 6.13
N GLY A 88 13.71 -15.54 5.28
CA GLY A 88 13.98 -14.59 4.19
C GLY A 88 12.91 -14.61 3.11
N VAL A 89 12.43 -15.80 2.72
CA VAL A 89 11.41 -15.92 1.67
C VAL A 89 10.11 -15.18 2.03
N PRO A 90 9.47 -15.43 3.18
CA PRO A 90 8.24 -14.72 3.54
C PRO A 90 8.47 -13.22 3.80
N LEU A 91 9.62 -12.84 4.35
CA LEU A 91 9.95 -11.44 4.57
C LEU A 91 10.07 -10.67 3.24
N VAL A 92 10.80 -11.21 2.27
CA VAL A 92 10.91 -10.63 0.92
C VAL A 92 9.54 -10.58 0.26
N GLY A 93 8.72 -11.64 0.39
CA GLY A 93 7.34 -11.67 -0.10
C GLY A 93 6.50 -10.55 0.49
N ALA A 94 6.54 -10.36 1.80
CA ALA A 94 5.80 -9.29 2.50
C ALA A 94 6.25 -7.88 2.06
N VAL A 95 7.56 -7.64 1.96
CA VAL A 95 8.10 -6.35 1.49
C VAL A 95 7.66 -6.08 0.04
N LEU A 96 7.77 -7.06 -0.85
CA LEU A 96 7.32 -6.93 -2.23
C LEU A 96 5.84 -6.61 -2.30
N MET A 97 4.99 -7.26 -1.50
CA MET A 97 3.56 -7.01 -1.45
C MET A 97 3.26 -5.57 -1.03
N VAL A 98 3.89 -5.08 0.04
CA VAL A 98 3.67 -3.70 0.54
C VAL A 98 4.15 -2.65 -0.44
N VAL A 99 5.35 -2.83 -1.02
CA VAL A 99 5.92 -1.88 -1.98
C VAL A 99 5.10 -1.86 -3.27
N SER A 100 4.76 -3.04 -3.81
CA SER A 100 4.04 -3.13 -5.08
C SER A 100 2.62 -2.59 -4.98
N SER A 101 1.90 -2.79 -3.87
CA SER A 101 0.56 -2.24 -3.70
C SER A 101 0.57 -0.70 -3.65
N ARG A 102 1.55 -0.08 -2.97
CA ARG A 102 1.73 1.38 -2.96
C ARG A 102 2.08 1.94 -4.34
N GLU A 103 3.04 1.33 -5.01
CA GLU A 103 3.47 1.77 -6.35
C GLU A 103 2.38 1.56 -7.40
N ARG A 104 1.59 0.49 -7.30
CA ARG A 104 0.42 0.26 -8.13
C ARG A 104 -0.60 1.37 -7.96
N LEU A 105 -0.96 1.71 -6.72
CA LEU A 105 -1.88 2.79 -6.42
C LEU A 105 -1.38 4.12 -7.00
N THR A 106 -0.11 4.45 -6.81
CA THR A 106 0.51 5.65 -7.37
C THR A 106 0.45 5.65 -8.91
N ALA A 107 0.68 4.49 -9.54
CA ALA A 107 0.64 4.35 -10.99
C ALA A 107 -0.79 4.55 -11.54
N CYS A 108 -1.83 4.14 -10.81
CA CYS A 108 -3.23 4.31 -11.20
C CYS A 108 -3.62 5.79 -11.33
N PHE A 109 -3.10 6.63 -10.46
CA PHE A 109 -3.39 8.06 -10.44
C PHE A 109 -2.30 8.92 -11.11
N ALA A 110 -1.30 8.30 -11.76
CA ALA A 110 -0.20 9.02 -12.38
C ALA A 110 -0.66 9.98 -13.49
N ASP A 111 -1.62 9.53 -14.30
CA ASP A 111 -2.21 10.30 -15.42
C ASP A 111 -3.51 11.02 -15.00
N GLY A 112 -3.89 10.94 -13.74
CA GLY A 112 -5.12 11.51 -13.21
C GLY A 112 -5.10 13.04 -13.21
N TYR A 113 -6.30 13.61 -13.16
CA TYR A 113 -6.47 15.04 -12.90
C TYR A 113 -5.96 15.39 -11.52
N VAL A 114 -5.48 16.60 -11.36
CA VAL A 114 -5.07 17.15 -10.08
C VAL A 114 -6.02 18.28 -9.71
N SER A 115 -6.76 18.08 -8.62
CA SER A 115 -7.66 19.10 -8.11
C SER A 115 -7.22 19.61 -6.76
N THR A 116 -7.49 20.89 -6.52
CA THR A 116 -7.36 21.52 -5.20
C THR A 116 -8.75 21.76 -4.67
N GLY A 117 -9.01 21.20 -3.50
CA GLY A 117 -10.29 21.32 -2.84
C GLY A 117 -10.12 21.70 -1.36
N ARG A 118 -11.18 21.52 -0.60
CA ARG A 118 -11.22 21.76 0.84
C ARG A 118 -11.65 20.50 1.56
N VAL A 119 -11.13 20.28 2.75
CA VAL A 119 -11.56 19.20 3.62
C VAL A 119 -12.87 19.63 4.30
N ASP A 120 -13.97 18.97 3.96
CA ASP A 120 -15.29 19.25 4.54
C ASP A 120 -15.44 18.58 5.92
N ARG A 121 -14.98 17.32 6.01
CA ARG A 121 -15.11 16.53 7.22
C ARG A 121 -13.97 15.52 7.34
N VAL A 122 -13.57 15.27 8.58
CA VAL A 122 -12.65 14.21 8.96
C VAL A 122 -13.40 13.16 9.76
N ILE A 123 -13.34 11.91 9.33
CA ILE A 123 -13.97 10.77 10.01
C ILE A 123 -12.85 9.83 10.43
N GLU A 124 -12.89 9.42 11.70
CA GLU A 124 -11.98 8.40 12.20
C GLU A 124 -12.55 7.03 11.87
N CYS A 125 -11.74 6.21 11.24
CA CYS A 125 -12.04 4.81 11.00
C CYS A 125 -11.23 3.99 12.02
N PRO A 126 -11.81 3.58 13.15
CA PRO A 126 -11.11 2.69 14.07
C PRO A 126 -10.88 1.35 13.37
N GLY A 127 -9.63 0.99 13.18
CA GLY A 127 -9.25 -0.37 12.79
C GLY A 127 -9.08 -1.21 14.05
N ASP A 128 -9.50 -2.47 14.03
CA ASP A 128 -9.39 -3.36 15.20
C ASP A 128 -7.92 -3.66 15.58
N ASP A 129 -6.96 -3.56 14.65
CA ASP A 129 -5.53 -3.87 14.86
C ASP A 129 -4.57 -2.90 14.12
N ASP A 130 -5.08 -1.84 13.47
CA ASP A 130 -4.28 -0.97 12.62
C ASP A 130 -4.14 0.46 13.19
N PRO A 131 -3.04 1.16 12.91
CA PRO A 131 -2.91 2.57 13.26
C PRO A 131 -4.11 3.34 12.67
N MET A 132 -4.69 4.23 13.49
CA MET A 132 -5.87 5.03 13.15
C MET A 132 -5.81 5.52 11.71
N THR A 133 -6.77 5.06 10.90
CA THR A 133 -6.96 5.53 9.53
C THR A 133 -8.03 6.61 9.53
N TYR A 134 -7.82 7.66 8.76
CA TYR A 134 -8.76 8.78 8.66
C TYR A 134 -9.35 8.85 7.26
N GLU A 135 -10.68 8.90 7.17
CA GLU A 135 -11.41 9.24 5.95
C GLU A 135 -11.62 10.76 5.91
N LEU A 136 -11.01 11.41 4.92
CA LEU A 136 -11.23 12.83 4.64
C LEU A 136 -12.31 12.95 3.57
N ARG A 137 -13.42 13.60 3.87
CA ARG A 137 -14.38 14.03 2.86
C ARG A 137 -13.94 15.38 2.32
N VAL A 138 -13.73 15.44 1.03
CA VAL A 138 -13.20 16.62 0.37
C VAL A 138 -14.13 17.06 -0.75
N SER A 139 -14.25 18.36 -0.94
CA SER A 139 -14.96 18.96 -2.06
C SER A 139 -14.01 19.84 -2.87
N ALA A 140 -14.16 19.79 -4.20
CA ALA A 140 -13.44 20.64 -5.12
C ALA A 140 -14.43 21.16 -6.18
N GLU A 141 -14.42 22.45 -6.39
CA GLU A 141 -15.19 23.08 -7.45
C GLU A 141 -14.39 23.05 -8.75
N LEU A 142 -14.99 22.50 -9.79
CA LEU A 142 -14.43 22.49 -11.15
C LEU A 142 -14.73 23.81 -11.86
N SER A 143 -14.01 24.05 -12.96
CA SER A 143 -14.14 25.26 -13.77
C SER A 143 -15.53 25.46 -14.39
N ASP A 144 -16.32 24.41 -14.51
CA ASP A 144 -17.69 24.37 -15.00
C ASP A 144 -18.77 24.54 -13.90
N GLY A 145 -18.35 24.80 -12.65
CA GLY A 145 -19.23 24.96 -11.50
C GLY A 145 -19.69 23.63 -10.87
N VAL A 146 -19.27 22.49 -11.40
CA VAL A 146 -19.57 21.17 -10.81
C VAL A 146 -18.74 20.97 -9.55
N VAL A 147 -19.37 20.55 -8.48
CA VAL A 147 -18.71 20.23 -7.22
C VAL A 147 -18.40 18.73 -7.17
N LEU A 148 -17.12 18.41 -7.25
CA LEU A 148 -16.59 17.08 -7.02
C LEU A 148 -16.53 16.77 -5.53
N ARG A 149 -17.16 15.67 -5.11
CA ARG A 149 -17.04 15.16 -3.74
C ARG A 149 -16.25 13.86 -3.75
N ARG A 150 -15.20 13.78 -2.91
CA ARG A 150 -14.30 12.61 -2.87
C ARG A 150 -14.03 12.19 -1.43
N LYS A 151 -13.72 10.91 -1.27
CA LYS A 151 -13.22 10.32 -0.03
C LYS A 151 -11.73 10.02 -0.21
N VAL A 152 -10.91 10.58 0.65
CA VAL A 152 -9.46 10.39 0.63
C VAL A 152 -9.06 9.73 1.93
N TYR A 153 -8.35 8.62 1.85
CA TYR A 153 -7.86 7.91 3.02
C TYR A 153 -6.44 8.36 3.37
N LEU A 154 -6.23 8.66 4.64
CA LEU A 154 -4.94 9.06 5.17
C LEU A 154 -4.54 8.11 6.30
N GLY A 155 -3.45 7.37 6.12
CA GLY A 155 -2.84 6.57 7.16
C GLY A 155 -1.87 7.40 7.98
N GLY A 156 -2.05 7.42 9.31
CA GLY A 156 -1.17 8.13 10.23
C GLY A 156 -1.41 9.66 10.33
N GLY A 157 -0.85 10.25 11.36
CA GLY A 157 -1.05 11.67 11.67
C GLY A 157 -2.38 11.94 12.38
N ASN A 158 -2.60 13.16 12.79
CA ASN A 158 -3.88 13.61 13.38
C ASN A 158 -4.49 14.72 12.51
N PRO A 159 -5.32 14.39 11.52
CA PRO A 159 -5.91 15.36 10.61
C PRO A 159 -7.15 16.07 11.20
N ARG A 160 -7.55 15.82 12.46
CA ARG A 160 -8.74 16.42 13.07
C ARG A 160 -8.79 17.95 12.94
N ARG A 161 -7.65 18.62 13.03
CA ARG A 161 -7.53 20.09 12.90
C ARG A 161 -7.51 20.57 11.44
N ARG A 162 -7.72 19.69 10.46
CA ARG A 162 -7.61 20.03 9.05
C ARG A 162 -8.95 20.24 8.34
N THR A 163 -10.08 20.19 9.06
CA THR A 163 -11.38 20.61 8.52
C THR A 163 -11.28 22.07 8.05
N GLY A 164 -11.76 22.34 6.84
CA GLY A 164 -11.70 23.66 6.21
C GLY A 164 -10.35 23.98 5.55
N THR A 165 -9.31 23.14 5.72
CA THR A 165 -8.00 23.41 5.10
C THR A 165 -7.97 22.99 3.63
N PRO A 166 -7.17 23.67 2.78
CA PRO A 166 -7.01 23.27 1.39
C PRO A 166 -6.26 21.93 1.32
N ILE A 167 -6.70 21.09 0.39
CA ILE A 167 -6.12 19.78 0.09
C ILE A 167 -5.93 19.63 -1.41
N ARG A 168 -4.82 19.02 -1.82
CA ARG A 168 -4.57 18.64 -3.19
C ARG A 168 -4.69 17.11 -3.31
N PHE A 169 -5.46 16.66 -4.27
CA PHE A 169 -5.69 15.23 -4.52
C PHE A 169 -5.73 14.94 -6.02
N ARG A 170 -5.49 13.68 -6.38
CA ARG A 170 -5.56 13.18 -7.75
C ARG A 170 -6.81 12.33 -7.90
N HIS A 171 -7.43 12.38 -9.08
CA HIS A 171 -8.59 11.58 -9.43
C HIS A 171 -8.57 11.25 -10.93
N ASN A 172 -9.20 10.15 -11.33
CA ASN A 172 -9.23 9.71 -12.73
C ASN A 172 -10.55 10.09 -13.44
N SER A 173 -11.64 10.22 -12.67
CA SER A 173 -12.98 10.50 -13.14
C SER A 173 -13.41 11.92 -12.78
N LEU A 174 -14.13 12.59 -13.68
CA LEU A 174 -14.86 13.84 -13.40
C LEU A 174 -16.30 13.59 -12.94
N ASP A 175 -16.72 12.33 -12.85
CA ASP A 175 -18.02 11.93 -12.37
C ASP A 175 -18.19 12.33 -10.89
N PRO A 176 -19.16 13.19 -10.51
CA PRO A 176 -19.37 13.61 -9.14
C PRO A 176 -19.76 12.45 -8.21
N ASP A 177 -20.34 11.36 -8.76
CA ASP A 177 -20.83 10.22 -7.98
C ASP A 177 -19.72 9.20 -7.64
N ASP A 178 -18.57 9.24 -8.33
CA ASP A 178 -17.42 8.34 -8.07
C ASP A 178 -16.60 8.82 -6.85
N VAL A 179 -17.19 8.77 -5.66
CA VAL A 179 -16.63 9.32 -4.43
C VAL A 179 -15.31 8.68 -3.97
N TYR A 180 -15.00 7.47 -4.44
CA TYR A 180 -13.80 6.71 -4.06
C TYR A 180 -12.62 6.92 -5.01
N ASP A 181 -12.81 7.57 -6.14
CA ASP A 181 -11.77 7.85 -7.12
C ASP A 181 -10.92 9.05 -6.68
N ALA A 182 -10.12 8.87 -5.62
CA ALA A 182 -9.22 9.90 -5.15
C ALA A 182 -7.98 9.33 -4.46
N LEU A 183 -6.84 9.94 -4.74
CA LEU A 183 -5.58 9.70 -4.06
C LEU A 183 -5.07 11.00 -3.44
N PHE A 184 -4.73 10.95 -2.16
CA PHE A 184 -4.08 12.06 -1.48
C PHE A 184 -2.74 12.42 -2.16
N ASP A 185 -2.55 13.69 -2.47
CA ASP A 185 -1.26 14.21 -2.98
C ASP A 185 -0.53 14.95 -1.84
N ARG A 186 -1.11 16.07 -1.37
CA ARG A 186 -0.52 16.87 -0.30
C ARG A 186 -1.48 17.92 0.26
N PHE A 187 -1.08 18.53 1.38
CA PHE A 187 -1.73 19.74 1.89
C PHE A 187 -0.96 20.96 1.37
N PRO A 188 -1.55 21.84 0.54
CA PRO A 188 -0.94 23.09 0.13
C PRO A 188 -0.58 23.93 1.39
N GLY A 189 0.64 24.41 1.47
CA GLY A 189 1.13 25.16 2.65
C GLY A 189 1.97 24.35 3.65
N ALA A 190 1.95 23.02 3.60
CA ALA A 190 2.89 22.21 4.37
C ALA A 190 4.33 22.40 3.86
N ASP A 191 4.47 22.48 2.55
CA ASP A 191 5.78 22.70 1.89
C ASP A 191 6.33 24.09 2.18
N ALA A 192 5.47 25.12 2.29
CA ALA A 192 5.90 26.47 2.64
C ALA A 192 6.47 26.54 4.08
N LYS A 193 5.83 25.84 5.02
CA LYS A 193 6.33 25.74 6.40
C LYS A 193 7.62 24.93 6.48
N ALA A 194 7.75 23.84 5.75
CA ALA A 194 8.96 23.02 5.70
C ALA A 194 10.13 23.82 5.08
N ALA A 195 9.89 24.55 3.99
CA ALA A 195 10.87 25.41 3.35
C ALA A 195 11.29 26.59 4.25
N GLN A 196 10.36 27.12 5.03
CA GLN A 196 10.65 28.21 5.98
C GLN A 196 11.47 27.70 7.19
N HIS A 197 11.18 26.50 7.68
CA HIS A 197 11.96 25.85 8.75
C HIS A 197 13.36 25.47 8.29
N ALA A 198 13.53 25.04 7.04
CA ALA A 198 14.82 24.75 6.42
C ALA A 198 15.67 26.02 6.19
N ARG A 199 15.03 27.18 6.02
CA ARG A 199 15.71 28.50 5.87
C ARG A 199 16.07 29.14 7.22
N ASN A 200 15.41 28.73 8.31
CA ASN A 200 15.67 29.27 9.67
C ASN A 200 15.91 28.13 10.67
N PRO A 201 17.03 27.39 10.56
CA PRO A 201 17.34 26.29 11.46
C PRO A 201 17.75 26.72 12.89
N ALA A 202 17.76 28.01 13.18
CA ALA A 202 18.20 28.59 14.45
C ALA A 202 17.22 29.66 14.95
N ALA A 203 16.01 29.26 15.29
CA ALA A 203 15.11 30.08 16.11
C ALA A 203 14.55 29.24 17.25
#